data_86699ceb8ddf96fe8f5645e0a2fd2829
#
_entry.id   86699ceb8ddf96fe8f5645e0a2fd2829
#
_cell.length_a   1.000
_cell.length_b   1.000
_cell.length_c   1.000
_cell.angle_alpha   90.00
_cell.angle_beta   90.00
_cell.angle_gamma   90.00
#
_symmetry.space_group_name_H-M   'P 1'
#
loop_
_entity.id
_entity.type
_entity.pdbx_description
1 polymer ?
#
loop_
_entity_poly.entity_id
_entity_poly.type
_entity_poly.pdbx_seq_one_letter_code
_entity_poly.pdbx_strand_id
1 'polypeptide(L)'
;MDIVAVLTNQSDYSKNRNYWKYLKAKLKKENNQVVSVTTQLKFLAPDGKLRLADMLDYEGIIALGKTFPGTKANKFIDWFTYSPESIDGKSKIKAYALFENSFVDSLEVGTAKGLQQIHAYIFGGLYDFAGQLRTKNIAKGGYRFEYANHLSSTLLKIDTMPETNFDEMVEKYVAMNKAHPFMEGNGRSTRIWLDLILKKQLTKLSNFIIRNLHQDNCTV
;
A
#
# COMPACT_ATOMS: atom_id res chain seq x y z
N MET A 1 19.53 -17.75 -0.52
CA MET A 1 19.28 -17.58 0.94
C MET A 1 18.09 -18.47 1.30
N ASP A 2 18.21 -19.26 2.34
CA ASP A 2 17.10 -20.11 2.79
C ASP A 2 16.13 -19.26 3.62
N ILE A 3 14.93 -19.06 3.11
CA ILE A 3 13.89 -18.25 3.75
C ILE A 3 13.48 -18.83 5.09
N VAL A 4 13.47 -20.17 5.19
CA VAL A 4 13.15 -20.87 6.46
C VAL A 4 14.20 -20.52 7.52
N ALA A 5 15.49 -20.43 7.17
CA ALA A 5 16.54 -20.02 8.09
C ALA A 5 16.30 -18.60 8.65
N VAL A 6 15.87 -17.69 7.78
CA VAL A 6 15.55 -16.30 8.19
C VAL A 6 14.34 -16.27 9.11
N LEU A 7 13.26 -16.97 8.76
CA LEU A 7 12.00 -16.97 9.53
C LEU A 7 12.14 -17.68 10.89
N THR A 8 12.97 -18.73 10.96
CA THR A 8 13.21 -19.48 12.21
C THR A 8 14.36 -18.90 13.04
N ASN A 9 15.17 -18.00 12.47
CA ASN A 9 16.43 -17.52 13.05
C ASN A 9 17.41 -18.66 13.37
N GLN A 10 17.45 -19.69 12.53
CA GLN A 10 18.26 -20.88 12.70
C GLN A 10 19.34 -20.94 11.62
N SER A 11 20.61 -21.01 12.02
CA SER A 11 21.76 -21.10 11.11
C SER A 11 22.10 -22.54 10.67
N ASP A 12 21.65 -23.56 11.40
CA ASP A 12 21.88 -24.96 11.09
C ASP A 12 21.04 -25.40 9.88
N TYR A 13 21.74 -25.73 8.78
CA TYR A 13 21.10 -26.16 7.54
C TYR A 13 20.25 -27.43 7.71
N SER A 14 20.73 -28.42 8.46
CA SER A 14 20.02 -29.70 8.65
C SER A 14 18.73 -29.49 9.44
N LYS A 15 18.74 -28.63 10.48
CA LYS A 15 17.55 -28.28 11.24
C LYS A 15 16.55 -27.53 10.38
N ASN A 16 16.99 -26.56 9.57
CA ASN A 16 16.11 -25.81 8.65
C ASN A 16 15.47 -26.74 7.62
N ARG A 17 16.22 -27.66 7.03
CA ARG A 17 15.72 -28.65 6.07
C ARG A 17 14.65 -29.56 6.70
N ASN A 18 14.92 -30.05 7.92
CA ASN A 18 13.95 -30.90 8.62
C ASN A 18 12.69 -30.13 9.02
N TYR A 19 12.85 -28.89 9.47
CA TYR A 19 11.72 -28.00 9.77
C TYR A 19 10.87 -27.75 8.53
N TRP A 20 11.48 -27.40 7.39
CA TRP A 20 10.77 -27.22 6.13
C TRP A 20 9.98 -28.47 5.70
N LYS A 21 10.61 -29.64 5.79
CA LYS A 21 9.94 -30.91 5.47
C LYS A 21 8.70 -31.13 6.33
N TYR A 22 8.81 -30.88 7.63
CA TYR A 22 7.69 -30.98 8.57
C TYR A 22 6.60 -29.94 8.25
N LEU A 23 6.98 -28.68 8.09
CA LEU A 23 6.05 -27.59 7.80
C LEU A 23 5.30 -27.83 6.49
N LYS A 24 5.99 -28.24 5.42
CA LYS A 24 5.39 -28.56 4.13
C LYS A 24 4.37 -29.69 4.25
N ALA A 25 4.67 -30.73 5.04
CA ALA A 25 3.73 -31.84 5.30
C ALA A 25 2.47 -31.35 6.05
N LYS A 26 2.65 -30.47 7.05
CA LYS A 26 1.56 -29.85 7.79
C LYS A 26 0.67 -28.99 6.87
N LEU A 27 1.28 -28.05 6.13
CA LEU A 27 0.57 -27.15 5.21
C LEU A 27 -0.17 -27.93 4.10
N LYS A 28 0.37 -29.08 3.66
CA LYS A 28 -0.31 -29.96 2.71
C LYS A 28 -1.59 -30.56 3.29
N LYS A 29 -1.57 -30.97 4.56
CA LYS A 29 -2.77 -31.50 5.25
C LYS A 29 -3.85 -30.42 5.43
N GLU A 30 -3.43 -29.17 5.58
CA GLU A 30 -4.30 -28.02 5.75
C GLU A 30 -4.78 -27.41 4.42
N ASN A 31 -4.45 -28.04 3.26
CA ASN A 31 -4.72 -27.51 1.91
C ASN A 31 -4.24 -26.05 1.73
N ASN A 32 -3.10 -25.71 2.37
CA ASN A 32 -2.58 -24.36 2.34
C ASN A 32 -2.01 -24.01 0.98
N GLN A 33 -2.32 -22.80 0.50
CA GLN A 33 -1.89 -22.27 -0.80
C GLN A 33 -0.37 -22.32 -1.02
N VAL A 34 0.45 -22.20 0.02
CA VAL A 34 1.93 -22.24 -0.07
C VAL A 34 2.40 -23.52 -0.76
N VAL A 35 1.75 -24.65 -0.51
CA VAL A 35 2.15 -25.94 -1.11
C VAL A 35 1.84 -26.00 -2.60
N SER A 36 0.70 -25.42 -3.03
CA SER A 36 0.29 -25.43 -4.44
C SER A 36 1.16 -24.54 -5.32
N VAL A 37 1.75 -23.47 -4.75
CA VAL A 37 2.65 -22.52 -5.46
C VAL A 37 4.14 -22.90 -5.33
N THR A 38 4.47 -23.99 -4.59
CA THR A 38 5.84 -24.47 -4.46
C THR A 38 6.25 -25.24 -5.73
N THR A 39 7.27 -24.74 -6.43
CA THR A 39 7.85 -25.36 -7.62
C THR A 39 9.21 -25.98 -7.28
N GLN A 40 9.56 -27.11 -7.90
CA GLN A 40 10.87 -27.73 -7.72
C GLN A 40 11.76 -27.46 -8.92
N LEU A 41 12.95 -26.88 -8.67
CA LEU A 41 13.96 -26.61 -9.66
C LEU A 41 15.27 -27.33 -9.31
N LYS A 42 16.04 -27.71 -10.34
CA LYS A 42 17.39 -28.29 -10.17
C LYS A 42 18.43 -27.18 -10.11
N PHE A 43 19.22 -27.14 -9.05
CA PHE A 43 20.34 -26.22 -8.88
C PHE A 43 21.64 -26.95 -8.78
N LEU A 44 22.70 -26.37 -9.33
CA LEU A 44 24.05 -26.82 -9.17
C LEU A 44 24.54 -26.49 -7.75
N ALA A 45 24.78 -27.50 -6.94
CA ALA A 45 25.31 -27.34 -5.59
C ALA A 45 26.83 -27.07 -5.63
N PRO A 46 27.43 -26.51 -4.56
CA PRO A 46 28.87 -26.21 -4.50
C PRO A 46 29.76 -27.41 -4.75
N ASP A 47 29.27 -28.64 -4.52
CA ASP A 47 29.94 -29.90 -4.80
C ASP A 47 29.81 -30.37 -6.27
N GLY A 48 29.28 -29.50 -7.16
CA GLY A 48 29.11 -29.80 -8.59
C GLY A 48 27.92 -30.71 -8.93
N LYS A 49 27.09 -31.13 -7.95
CA LYS A 49 25.93 -31.99 -8.17
C LYS A 49 24.64 -31.20 -8.34
N LEU A 50 23.82 -31.63 -9.29
CA LEU A 50 22.47 -31.10 -9.45
C LEU A 50 21.54 -31.62 -8.33
N ARG A 51 20.92 -30.71 -7.58
CA ARG A 51 19.97 -31.03 -6.51
C ARG A 51 18.65 -30.33 -6.73
N LEU A 52 17.55 -31.00 -6.42
CA LEU A 52 16.22 -30.39 -6.40
C LEU A 52 16.10 -29.48 -5.17
N ALA A 53 15.62 -28.27 -5.39
CA ALA A 53 15.26 -27.32 -4.35
C ALA A 53 13.81 -26.83 -4.55
N ASP A 54 13.08 -26.72 -3.44
CA ASP A 54 11.77 -26.10 -3.44
C ASP A 54 11.92 -24.58 -3.60
N MET A 55 11.20 -24.01 -4.55
CA MET A 55 11.20 -22.60 -4.88
C MET A 55 9.80 -22.03 -4.70
N LEU A 56 9.75 -20.79 -4.24
CA LEU A 56 8.53 -20.00 -4.14
C LEU A 56 8.73 -18.72 -4.94
N ASP A 57 7.68 -18.29 -5.59
CA ASP A 57 7.61 -16.95 -6.18
C ASP A 57 7.41 -15.88 -5.09
N TYR A 58 7.28 -14.62 -5.48
CA TYR A 58 7.11 -13.50 -4.58
C TYR A 58 5.88 -13.68 -3.66
N GLU A 59 4.75 -14.07 -4.22
CA GLU A 59 3.50 -14.28 -3.46
C GLU A 59 3.59 -15.50 -2.54
N GLY A 60 4.24 -16.58 -3.00
CA GLY A 60 4.50 -17.77 -2.21
C GLY A 60 5.40 -17.50 -1.00
N ILE A 61 6.38 -16.61 -1.12
CA ILE A 61 7.25 -16.18 -0.01
C ILE A 61 6.44 -15.40 1.04
N ILE A 62 5.57 -14.49 0.60
CA ILE A 62 4.68 -13.75 1.50
C ILE A 62 3.70 -14.69 2.20
N ALA A 63 3.10 -15.60 1.44
CA ALA A 63 2.18 -16.60 1.98
C ALA A 63 2.87 -17.50 3.02
N LEU A 64 4.11 -17.94 2.74
CA LEU A 64 4.92 -18.70 3.69
C LEU A 64 5.20 -17.91 4.96
N GLY A 65 5.62 -16.64 4.84
CA GLY A 65 5.88 -15.78 5.98
C GLY A 65 4.68 -15.64 6.91
N LYS A 66 3.47 -15.54 6.35
CA LYS A 66 2.21 -15.47 7.12
C LYS A 66 1.88 -16.74 7.90
N THR A 67 2.48 -17.89 7.57
CA THR A 67 2.30 -19.15 8.33
C THR A 67 3.13 -19.20 9.62
N PHE A 68 4.09 -18.29 9.79
CA PHE A 68 4.93 -18.22 10.99
C PHE A 68 4.31 -17.26 12.00
N PRO A 69 4.16 -17.67 13.26
CA PRO A 69 3.65 -16.80 14.31
C PRO A 69 4.71 -15.77 14.76
N GLY A 70 4.23 -14.57 15.10
CA GLY A 70 5.01 -13.58 15.84
C GLY A 70 5.63 -12.45 15.04
N THR A 71 6.19 -11.49 15.77
CA THR A 71 6.72 -10.22 15.26
C THR A 71 7.88 -10.34 14.28
N LYS A 72 8.66 -11.43 14.33
CA LYS A 72 9.79 -11.64 13.41
C LYS A 72 9.32 -11.93 11.98
N ALA A 73 8.28 -12.76 11.84
CA ALA A 73 7.71 -13.06 10.54
C ALA A 73 7.08 -11.82 9.91
N ASN A 74 6.38 -11.01 10.71
CA ASN A 74 5.85 -9.73 10.25
C ASN A 74 6.95 -8.78 9.81
N LYS A 75 8.03 -8.62 10.59
CA LYS A 75 9.19 -7.80 10.19
C LYS A 75 9.86 -8.30 8.92
N PHE A 76 9.94 -9.65 8.74
CA PHE A 76 10.46 -10.23 7.51
C PHE A 76 9.55 -9.90 6.32
N ILE A 77 8.23 -10.08 6.46
CA ILE A 77 7.27 -9.76 5.41
C ILE A 77 7.35 -8.27 5.07
N ASP A 78 7.36 -7.40 6.07
CA ASP A 78 7.49 -5.95 5.90
C ASP A 78 8.79 -5.61 5.15
N TRP A 79 9.92 -6.20 5.55
CA TRP A 79 11.20 -6.01 4.87
C TRP A 79 11.18 -6.58 3.44
N PHE A 80 10.63 -7.78 3.25
CA PHE A 80 10.60 -8.46 1.95
C PHE A 80 9.69 -7.75 0.95
N THR A 81 8.54 -7.28 1.41
CA THR A 81 7.61 -6.48 0.60
C THR A 81 8.09 -5.03 0.43
N TYR A 82 8.93 -4.55 1.34
CA TYR A 82 9.60 -3.26 1.30
C TYR A 82 10.98 -3.41 0.67
N SER A 83 11.05 -3.66 -0.64
CA SER A 83 12.28 -3.40 -1.38
C SER A 83 12.34 -1.91 -1.70
N PRO A 84 13.35 -1.16 -1.22
CA PRO A 84 13.53 0.27 -1.55
C PRO A 84 13.61 0.51 -3.06
N GLU A 85 14.09 -0.48 -3.80
CA GLU A 85 14.24 -0.42 -5.26
C GLU A 85 12.95 -0.73 -6.02
N SER A 86 11.99 -1.39 -5.38
CA SER A 86 10.69 -1.67 -5.99
C SER A 86 9.86 -0.39 -6.16
N ILE A 87 8.93 -0.40 -7.09
CA ILE A 87 7.96 0.71 -7.25
C ILE A 87 7.21 0.96 -5.95
N ASP A 88 6.84 -0.10 -5.23
CA ASP A 88 6.16 0.01 -3.93
C ASP A 88 7.05 0.70 -2.89
N GLY A 89 8.30 0.27 -2.75
CA GLY A 89 9.26 0.88 -1.83
C GLY A 89 9.55 2.35 -2.16
N LYS A 90 9.89 2.64 -3.42
CA LYS A 90 10.16 4.01 -3.87
C LYS A 90 8.96 4.94 -3.66
N SER A 91 7.75 4.47 -3.95
CA SER A 91 6.55 5.26 -3.75
C SER A 91 6.18 5.46 -2.27
N LYS A 92 6.52 4.50 -1.38
CA LYS A 92 6.40 4.70 0.08
C LYS A 92 7.36 5.77 0.59
N ILE A 93 8.63 5.72 0.18
CA ILE A 93 9.63 6.76 0.54
C ILE A 93 9.13 8.13 0.12
N LYS A 94 8.63 8.27 -1.12
CA LYS A 94 8.05 9.53 -1.60
C LYS A 94 6.81 9.95 -0.83
N ALA A 95 5.96 9.01 -0.40
CA ALA A 95 4.80 9.30 0.42
C ALA A 95 5.18 9.89 1.79
N TYR A 96 6.23 9.40 2.43
CA TYR A 96 6.75 10.00 3.66
C TYR A 96 7.35 11.38 3.39
N ALA A 97 8.21 11.51 2.38
CA ALA A 97 8.84 12.78 2.01
C ALA A 97 7.83 13.87 1.64
N LEU A 98 6.64 13.50 1.15
CA LEU A 98 5.57 14.46 0.84
C LEU A 98 5.14 15.25 2.07
N PHE A 99 5.10 14.63 3.26
CA PHE A 99 4.72 15.29 4.50
C PHE A 99 5.87 16.06 5.17
N GLU A 100 7.11 15.84 4.75
CA GLU A 100 8.30 16.46 5.31
C GLU A 100 8.73 17.73 4.55
N ASN A 101 8.15 17.96 3.37
CA ASN A 101 8.51 19.10 2.54
C ASN A 101 7.33 20.04 2.29
N SER A 102 7.62 21.26 1.86
CA SER A 102 6.64 22.32 1.58
C SER A 102 5.74 22.03 0.37
N PHE A 103 5.95 20.94 -0.37
CA PHE A 103 5.10 20.60 -1.51
C PHE A 103 3.64 20.36 -1.08
N VAL A 104 3.44 19.83 0.15
CA VAL A 104 2.10 19.63 0.70
C VAL A 104 1.28 20.91 0.76
N ASP A 105 1.91 22.05 0.98
CA ASP A 105 1.26 23.37 1.08
C ASP A 105 0.74 23.88 -0.28
N SER A 106 1.29 23.34 -1.38
CA SER A 106 0.89 23.68 -2.75
C SER A 106 -0.27 22.83 -3.29
N LEU A 107 -0.70 21.80 -2.53
CA LEU A 107 -1.72 20.87 -2.97
C LEU A 107 -3.13 21.48 -2.87
N GLU A 108 -3.94 21.21 -3.89
CA GLU A 108 -5.38 21.56 -3.87
C GLU A 108 -6.16 20.51 -3.06
N VAL A 109 -6.02 20.57 -1.72
CA VAL A 109 -6.59 19.59 -0.79
C VAL A 109 -8.10 19.47 -0.93
N GLY A 110 -8.60 18.24 -1.09
CA GLY A 110 -10.02 17.92 -1.21
C GLY A 110 -10.54 17.93 -2.66
N THR A 111 -9.67 18.18 -3.64
CA THR A 111 -10.06 18.19 -5.06
C THR A 111 -9.46 17.00 -5.82
N ALA A 112 -10.05 16.66 -6.96
CA ALA A 112 -9.49 15.66 -7.91
C ALA A 112 -8.12 16.10 -8.43
N LYS A 113 -7.91 17.41 -8.61
CA LYS A 113 -6.62 17.96 -9.02
C LYS A 113 -5.57 17.75 -7.92
N GLY A 114 -5.92 17.98 -6.66
CA GLY A 114 -5.03 17.66 -5.53
C GLY A 114 -4.67 16.16 -5.47
N LEU A 115 -5.62 15.28 -5.74
CA LEU A 115 -5.34 13.84 -5.84
C LEU A 115 -4.38 13.52 -7.01
N GLN A 116 -4.54 14.16 -8.17
CA GLN A 116 -3.61 14.01 -9.29
C GLN A 116 -2.20 14.53 -8.95
N GLN A 117 -2.09 15.66 -8.23
CA GLN A 117 -0.81 16.18 -7.75
C GLN A 117 -0.12 15.21 -6.79
N ILE A 118 -0.86 14.63 -5.83
CA ILE A 118 -0.35 13.59 -4.92
C ILE A 118 0.15 12.38 -5.70
N HIS A 119 -0.66 11.87 -6.64
CA HIS A 119 -0.31 10.72 -7.47
C HIS A 119 0.93 11.01 -8.32
N ALA A 120 1.01 12.18 -8.94
CA ALA A 120 2.17 12.63 -9.73
C ALA A 120 3.44 12.66 -8.87
N TYR A 121 3.35 13.18 -7.64
CA TYR A 121 4.49 13.25 -6.73
C TYR A 121 4.98 11.86 -6.33
N ILE A 122 4.07 10.98 -5.89
CA ILE A 122 4.41 9.65 -5.37
C ILE A 122 4.94 8.72 -6.47
N PHE A 123 4.33 8.77 -7.65
CA PHE A 123 4.62 7.82 -8.74
C PHE A 123 5.41 8.44 -9.91
N GLY A 124 5.73 9.73 -9.86
CA GLY A 124 6.57 10.38 -10.86
C GLY A 124 7.92 9.69 -11.03
N GLY A 125 8.29 9.35 -12.26
CA GLY A 125 9.47 8.55 -12.57
C GLY A 125 9.36 7.06 -12.24
N LEU A 126 8.19 6.59 -11.73
CA LEU A 126 7.90 5.18 -11.48
C LEU A 126 6.87 4.63 -12.47
N TYR A 127 5.93 5.48 -12.89
CA TYR A 127 4.94 5.20 -13.92
C TYR A 127 4.87 6.35 -14.92
N ASP A 128 4.75 6.05 -16.20
CA ASP A 128 4.60 7.05 -17.27
C ASP A 128 3.28 7.81 -17.16
N PHE A 129 2.26 7.20 -16.53
CA PHE A 129 0.93 7.78 -16.31
C PHE A 129 0.79 8.48 -14.94
N ALA A 130 1.89 8.75 -14.22
CA ALA A 130 1.82 9.40 -12.92
C ALA A 130 1.06 10.74 -13.00
N GLY A 131 0.02 10.89 -12.18
CA GLY A 131 -0.87 12.06 -12.16
C GLY A 131 -1.90 12.11 -13.28
N GLN A 132 -1.90 11.19 -14.24
CA GLN A 132 -2.84 11.17 -15.36
C GLN A 132 -4.05 10.30 -15.08
N LEU A 133 -5.23 10.78 -15.45
CA LEU A 133 -6.45 9.99 -15.40
C LEU A 133 -6.37 8.83 -16.37
N ARG A 134 -6.85 7.66 -15.96
CA ARG A 134 -6.90 6.49 -16.83
C ARG A 134 -7.88 6.68 -17.99
N THR A 135 -7.53 6.13 -19.12
CA THR A 135 -8.37 6.09 -20.31
C THR A 135 -9.00 4.70 -20.56
N LYS A 136 -8.66 3.71 -19.72
CA LYS A 136 -9.16 2.33 -19.82
C LYS A 136 -10.04 1.98 -18.62
N ASN A 137 -11.04 1.11 -18.87
CA ASN A 137 -11.85 0.54 -17.80
C ASN A 137 -11.03 -0.47 -17.02
N ILE A 138 -11.17 -0.47 -15.71
CA ILE A 138 -10.47 -1.38 -14.81
C ILE A 138 -11.45 -2.04 -13.83
N ALA A 139 -11.07 -3.24 -13.35
CA ALA A 139 -11.80 -3.99 -12.35
C ALA A 139 -10.81 -4.71 -11.42
N LYS A 140 -11.21 -4.99 -10.19
CA LYS A 140 -10.40 -5.74 -9.23
C LYS A 140 -11.30 -6.59 -8.35
N GLY A 141 -10.96 -7.89 -8.19
CA GLY A 141 -11.74 -8.80 -7.35
C GLY A 141 -13.23 -8.91 -7.72
N GLY A 142 -13.55 -8.84 -9.00
CA GLY A 142 -14.94 -8.85 -9.48
C GLY A 142 -15.67 -7.50 -9.39
N TYR A 143 -15.10 -6.51 -8.69
CA TYR A 143 -15.67 -5.17 -8.62
C TYR A 143 -15.20 -4.33 -9.82
N ARG A 144 -16.15 -3.71 -10.53
CA ARG A 144 -15.90 -2.81 -11.64
C ARG A 144 -15.93 -1.36 -11.12
N PHE A 145 -14.84 -0.64 -11.33
CA PHE A 145 -14.75 0.79 -11.01
C PHE A 145 -15.49 1.66 -12.03
N GLU A 146 -15.52 2.97 -11.81
CA GLU A 146 -16.15 3.93 -12.72
C GLU A 146 -15.66 3.75 -14.16
N TYR A 147 -16.52 3.98 -15.15
CA TYR A 147 -16.13 3.92 -16.54
C TYR A 147 -15.19 5.09 -16.89
N ALA A 148 -14.16 4.81 -17.67
CA ALA A 148 -13.14 5.80 -18.02
C ALA A 148 -13.71 7.05 -18.71
N ASN A 149 -14.72 6.88 -19.56
CA ASN A 149 -15.41 7.99 -20.23
C ASN A 149 -16.29 8.85 -19.30
N HIS A 150 -16.64 8.36 -18.11
CA HIS A 150 -17.41 9.10 -17.10
C HIS A 150 -16.54 9.71 -16.01
N LEU A 151 -15.24 9.35 -15.96
CA LEU A 151 -14.35 9.80 -14.87
C LEU A 151 -14.36 11.32 -14.67
N SER A 152 -14.21 12.09 -15.75
CA SER A 152 -14.15 13.55 -15.63
C SER A 152 -15.43 14.13 -15.00
N SER A 153 -16.61 13.67 -15.41
CA SER A 153 -17.88 14.14 -14.84
C SER A 153 -18.07 13.66 -13.40
N THR A 154 -17.63 12.44 -13.08
CA THR A 154 -17.69 11.89 -11.71
C THR A 154 -16.75 12.64 -10.77
N LEU A 155 -15.54 12.96 -11.21
CA LEU A 155 -14.58 13.74 -10.42
C LEU A 155 -15.08 15.16 -10.14
N LEU A 156 -15.70 15.84 -11.11
CA LEU A 156 -16.34 17.15 -10.90
C LEU A 156 -17.43 17.08 -9.82
N LYS A 157 -18.24 16.01 -9.81
CA LYS A 157 -19.25 15.81 -8.74
C LYS A 157 -18.59 15.58 -7.39
N ILE A 158 -17.52 14.81 -7.33
CA ILE A 158 -16.77 14.55 -6.08
C ILE A 158 -16.15 15.86 -5.57
N ASP A 159 -15.66 16.72 -6.42
CA ASP A 159 -15.08 18.01 -6.03
C ASP A 159 -16.10 18.91 -5.32
N THR A 160 -17.37 18.83 -5.71
CA THR A 160 -18.47 19.59 -5.08
C THR A 160 -19.05 18.95 -3.82
N MET A 161 -18.65 17.72 -3.47
CA MET A 161 -19.12 17.06 -2.24
C MET A 161 -18.63 17.81 -0.99
N PRO A 162 -19.50 17.95 0.04
CA PRO A 162 -19.12 18.61 1.27
C PRO A 162 -18.03 17.83 2.03
N GLU A 163 -17.30 18.55 2.89
CA GLU A 163 -16.22 17.99 3.73
C GLU A 163 -16.20 18.69 5.10
N THR A 164 -17.38 19.04 5.64
CA THR A 164 -17.50 19.84 6.87
C THR A 164 -17.47 19.01 8.13
N ASN A 165 -17.85 17.74 8.06
CA ASN A 165 -17.85 16.78 9.16
C ASN A 165 -17.21 15.46 8.72
N PHE A 166 -16.96 14.56 9.69
CA PHE A 166 -16.29 13.29 9.45
C PHE A 166 -17.01 12.38 8.45
N ASP A 167 -18.34 12.29 8.57
CA ASP A 167 -19.13 11.40 7.71
C ASP A 167 -19.08 11.86 6.25
N GLU A 168 -19.23 13.17 6.00
CA GLU A 168 -19.09 13.75 4.66
C GLU A 168 -17.69 13.51 4.05
N MET A 169 -16.63 13.65 4.86
CA MET A 169 -15.27 13.35 4.41
C MET A 169 -15.09 11.88 4.04
N VAL A 170 -15.69 10.97 4.82
CA VAL A 170 -15.66 9.53 4.54
C VAL A 170 -16.48 9.20 3.28
N GLU A 171 -17.66 9.79 3.11
CA GLU A 171 -18.48 9.62 1.89
C GLU A 171 -17.72 10.10 0.66
N LYS A 172 -17.10 11.25 0.73
CA LYS A 172 -16.27 11.82 -0.35
C LYS A 172 -15.08 10.89 -0.68
N TYR A 173 -14.40 10.36 0.34
CA TYR A 173 -13.33 9.37 0.17
C TYR A 173 -13.83 8.06 -0.48
N VAL A 174 -14.99 7.56 -0.06
CA VAL A 174 -15.60 6.36 -0.66
C VAL A 174 -15.97 6.60 -2.12
N ALA A 175 -16.53 7.76 -2.45
CA ALA A 175 -16.82 8.14 -3.83
C ALA A 175 -15.55 8.17 -4.70
N MET A 176 -14.46 8.76 -4.19
CA MET A 176 -13.16 8.79 -4.88
C MET A 176 -12.56 7.39 -5.06
N ASN A 177 -12.68 6.51 -4.05
CA ASN A 177 -12.25 5.10 -4.18
C ASN A 177 -13.07 4.33 -5.23
N LYS A 178 -14.37 4.59 -5.36
CA LYS A 178 -15.22 4.00 -6.40
C LYS A 178 -14.87 4.54 -7.79
N ALA A 179 -14.54 5.81 -7.89
CA ALA A 179 -14.06 6.41 -9.14
C ALA A 179 -12.75 5.77 -9.63
N HIS A 180 -11.81 5.52 -8.74
CA HIS A 180 -10.52 4.85 -9.00
C HIS A 180 -9.79 5.45 -10.21
N PRO A 181 -9.38 6.73 -10.15
CA PRO A 181 -9.09 7.52 -11.34
C PRO A 181 -7.79 7.14 -12.08
N PHE A 182 -6.88 6.37 -11.47
CA PHE A 182 -5.59 6.01 -12.06
C PHE A 182 -5.53 4.54 -12.49
N MET A 183 -4.57 4.20 -13.36
CA MET A 183 -4.34 2.81 -13.76
C MET A 183 -3.82 1.95 -12.62
N GLU A 184 -2.99 2.52 -11.73
CA GLU A 184 -2.42 1.89 -10.53
C GLU A 184 -2.19 2.97 -9.46
N GLY A 185 -1.92 2.60 -8.20
CA GLY A 185 -1.57 3.54 -7.13
C GLY A 185 -2.74 4.26 -6.45
N ASN A 186 -3.98 4.01 -6.87
CA ASN A 186 -5.18 4.69 -6.35
C ASN A 186 -5.29 4.60 -4.82
N GLY A 187 -5.16 3.40 -4.25
CA GLY A 187 -5.35 3.21 -2.82
C GLY A 187 -4.36 3.98 -1.94
N ARG A 188 -3.12 4.19 -2.41
CA ARG A 188 -2.12 4.99 -1.67
C ARG A 188 -2.44 6.46 -1.79
N SER A 189 -2.67 6.94 -3.00
CA SER A 189 -2.97 8.35 -3.25
C SER A 189 -4.26 8.81 -2.56
N THR A 190 -5.33 8.00 -2.60
CA THR A 190 -6.61 8.37 -1.97
C THR A 190 -6.53 8.37 -0.44
N ARG A 191 -5.72 7.49 0.19
CA ARG A 191 -5.51 7.55 1.65
C ARG A 191 -4.78 8.81 2.08
N ILE A 192 -3.72 9.21 1.35
CA ILE A 192 -3.01 10.46 1.61
C ILE A 192 -3.93 11.67 1.38
N TRP A 193 -4.74 11.63 0.33
CA TRP A 193 -5.71 12.67 0.03
C TRP A 193 -6.75 12.84 1.16
N LEU A 194 -7.28 11.74 1.72
CA LEU A 194 -8.14 11.77 2.89
C LEU A 194 -7.43 12.35 4.11
N ASP A 195 -6.19 11.91 4.39
CA ASP A 195 -5.40 12.39 5.52
C ASP A 195 -5.20 13.91 5.47
N LEU A 196 -4.96 14.46 4.28
CA LEU A 196 -4.84 15.90 4.09
C LEU A 196 -6.17 16.65 4.28
N ILE A 197 -7.31 16.08 3.85
CA ILE A 197 -8.64 16.64 4.12
C ILE A 197 -8.88 16.69 5.64
N LEU A 198 -8.63 15.60 6.34
CA LEU A 198 -8.79 15.52 7.80
C LEU A 198 -7.90 16.54 8.51
N LYS A 199 -6.63 16.65 8.14
CA LYS A 199 -5.69 17.65 8.71
C LYS A 199 -6.17 19.07 8.48
N LYS A 200 -6.64 19.40 7.29
CA LYS A 200 -7.19 20.73 6.95
C LYS A 200 -8.36 21.10 7.86
N GLN A 201 -9.25 20.15 8.16
CA GLN A 201 -10.40 20.40 9.03
C GLN A 201 -10.00 20.51 10.51
N LEU A 202 -9.10 19.65 10.99
CA LEU A 202 -8.55 19.74 12.35
C LEU A 202 -7.85 21.07 12.59
N THR A 203 -7.08 21.56 11.63
CA THR A 203 -6.40 22.86 11.71
C THR A 203 -7.41 24.01 11.77
N LYS A 204 -8.51 23.97 10.99
CA LYS A 204 -9.60 24.95 11.06
C LYS A 204 -10.26 24.98 12.44
N LEU A 205 -10.58 23.80 13.00
CA LEU A 205 -11.16 23.68 14.33
C LEU A 205 -10.24 24.22 15.42
N SER A 206 -8.94 23.88 15.38
CA SER A 206 -7.95 24.41 16.30
C SER A 206 -7.87 25.95 16.23
N ASN A 207 -7.77 26.50 15.04
CA ASN A 207 -7.73 27.95 14.84
C ASN A 207 -9.02 28.66 15.30
N PHE A 208 -10.19 28.03 15.12
CA PHE A 208 -11.47 28.54 15.61
C PHE A 208 -11.50 28.58 17.15
N ILE A 209 -11.08 27.49 17.79
CA ILE A 209 -11.03 27.40 19.27
C ILE A 209 -10.07 28.45 19.83
N ILE A 210 -8.86 28.57 19.26
CA ILE A 210 -7.84 29.55 19.72
C ILE A 210 -8.36 30.99 19.58
N ARG A 211 -9.02 31.33 18.47
CA ARG A 211 -9.58 32.67 18.27
C ARG A 211 -10.67 33.01 19.29
N ASN A 212 -11.57 32.08 19.59
CA ASN A 212 -12.63 32.28 20.56
C ASN A 212 -12.10 32.41 21.99
N LEU A 213 -11.09 31.60 22.38
CA LEU A 213 -10.43 31.74 23.68
C LEU A 213 -9.71 33.08 23.86
N HIS A 214 -9.25 33.72 22.78
CA HIS A 214 -8.66 35.06 22.84
C HIS A 214 -9.73 36.17 22.90
N GLN A 215 -10.92 35.98 22.35
CA GLN A 215 -12.01 36.96 22.43
C GLN A 215 -12.65 36.99 23.82
N ASP A 216 -12.79 35.84 24.50
CA ASP A 216 -13.33 35.77 25.85
C ASP A 216 -12.41 36.36 26.92
N ASN A 217 -11.12 36.51 26.64
CA ASN A 217 -10.14 37.16 27.53
C ASN A 217 -10.01 38.69 27.35
N CYS A 218 -10.73 39.29 26.40
CA CYS A 218 -10.72 40.75 26.17
C CYS A 218 -11.95 41.48 26.74
N THR A 219 -12.79 40.78 27.50
CA THR A 219 -13.97 41.34 28.14
C THR A 219 -13.87 41.17 29.67
N VAL A 220 -12.87 41.79 30.30
CA VAL A 220 -12.85 42.10 31.73
C VAL A 220 -12.37 43.52 31.90
#